data_dcd3683f40d24b979b99c4438cc5f177
#
_entry.id   dcd3683f40d24b979b99c4438cc5f177
#
_cell.length_a   1.000
_cell.length_b   1.000
_cell.length_c   1.000
_cell.angle_alpha   90.00
_cell.angle_beta   90.00
_cell.angle_gamma   90.00
#
_symmetry.space_group_name_H-M   'P 1'
#
loop_
_entity.id
_entity.type
_entity.pdbx_description
1 polymer ?
#
loop_
_entity_poly.entity_id
_entity_poly.type
_entity_poly.pdbx_seq_one_letter_code
_entity_poly.pdbx_strand_id
1 'polypeptide(L)'
;MTQNNQGQEALQIQLIQDMLNTLGTPINTTSMILDFGCGEGKLLHQFRKKGLNAFGVDIENRYGHIHQMCIEEGITKANEDIFRTIDVDNFKIPFADDTFDFIVSFYVFEHVQNWSQSLAEIKRVLKPGSTSLHIFPSRYCPIEPHIFAPFAGIIQAYAYLAFWAFLGIRNSYQKKLSWKEVARNNFEYLRTRTTYLSGSEIRKEVVTQFGNVSFVEGVFIKHHFGRLTRYLSFISRKFPFIPQLFSTFFTRVIFFKKQATDISSHPAELASTIYEMKGKFSWIER
;
A
#
# COMPACT_ATOMS: atom_id res chain seq x y z
N MET A 1 -11.76 9.65 -22.59
CA MET A 1 -11.04 9.67 -21.28
C MET A 1 -10.05 8.49 -21.08
N THR A 2 -9.92 7.57 -22.00
CA THR A 2 -9.26 6.27 -21.82
C THR A 2 -7.76 6.21 -22.12
N GLN A 3 -7.20 7.03 -23.00
CA GLN A 3 -5.77 6.94 -23.34
C GLN A 3 -4.82 7.59 -22.32
N ASN A 4 -5.28 8.58 -21.55
CA ASN A 4 -4.42 9.26 -20.57
C ASN A 4 -4.19 8.43 -19.29
N ASN A 5 -5.12 7.52 -18.95
CA ASN A 5 -5.00 6.70 -17.73
C ASN A 5 -4.05 5.50 -17.94
N GLN A 6 -4.10 4.83 -19.09
CA GLN A 6 -3.21 3.69 -19.38
C GLN A 6 -1.72 4.07 -19.38
N GLY A 7 -1.39 5.32 -19.69
CA GLY A 7 -0.03 5.83 -19.58
C GLY A 7 0.41 6.01 -18.11
N GLN A 8 -0.51 6.35 -17.20
CA GLN A 8 -0.19 6.55 -15.79
C GLN A 8 0.13 5.24 -15.07
N GLU A 9 -0.70 4.21 -15.26
CA GLU A 9 -0.48 2.90 -14.63
C GLU A 9 0.80 2.22 -15.15
N ALA A 10 1.10 2.36 -16.45
CA ALA A 10 2.34 1.85 -17.02
C ALA A 10 3.58 2.53 -16.38
N LEU A 11 3.49 3.84 -16.12
CA LEU A 11 4.53 4.59 -15.41
C LEU A 11 4.64 4.18 -13.93
N GLN A 12 3.52 3.85 -13.29
CA GLN A 12 3.54 3.33 -11.90
C GLN A 12 4.30 2.00 -11.81
N ILE A 13 4.07 1.08 -12.75
CA ILE A 13 4.82 -0.19 -12.77
C ILE A 13 6.29 0.05 -13.01
N GLN A 14 6.65 0.91 -13.96
CA GLN A 14 8.05 1.26 -14.20
C GLN A 14 8.69 1.84 -12.93
N LEU A 15 7.99 2.73 -12.25
CA LEU A 15 8.43 3.29 -10.97
C LEU A 15 8.67 2.18 -9.92
N ILE A 16 7.73 1.25 -9.76
CA ILE A 16 7.86 0.12 -8.81
C ILE A 16 9.11 -0.70 -9.16
N GLN A 17 9.26 -1.10 -10.42
CA GLN A 17 10.38 -1.93 -10.88
C GLN A 17 11.72 -1.22 -10.65
N ASP A 18 11.84 0.07 -10.99
CA ASP A 18 13.04 0.86 -10.79
C ASP A 18 13.37 1.05 -9.31
N MET A 19 12.36 1.25 -8.47
CA MET A 19 12.53 1.32 -7.02
C MET A 19 13.02 0.00 -6.46
N LEU A 20 12.38 -1.13 -6.80
CA LEU A 20 12.74 -2.46 -6.32
C LEU A 20 14.14 -2.87 -6.78
N ASN A 21 14.52 -2.55 -8.03
CA ASN A 21 15.88 -2.75 -8.52
C ASN A 21 16.90 -1.96 -7.67
N THR A 22 16.60 -0.70 -7.33
CA THR A 22 17.45 0.13 -6.49
C THR A 22 17.54 -0.38 -5.05
N LEU A 23 16.46 -0.99 -4.55
CA LEU A 23 16.37 -1.56 -3.20
C LEU A 23 16.93 -3.01 -3.12
N GLY A 24 17.39 -3.57 -4.24
CA GLY A 24 17.99 -4.91 -4.31
C GLY A 24 16.98 -6.06 -4.18
N THR A 25 15.71 -5.81 -4.49
CA THR A 25 14.62 -6.81 -4.43
C THR A 25 13.80 -6.83 -5.73
N PRO A 26 14.42 -7.12 -6.89
CA PRO A 26 13.73 -7.10 -8.18
C PRO A 26 12.62 -8.14 -8.24
N ILE A 27 11.51 -7.79 -8.92
CA ILE A 27 10.44 -8.71 -9.27
C ILE A 27 10.59 -9.19 -10.72
N ASN A 28 10.11 -10.38 -11.00
CA ASN A 28 10.13 -10.98 -12.33
C ASN A 28 8.84 -11.76 -12.61
N THR A 29 8.76 -12.44 -13.75
CA THR A 29 7.55 -13.16 -14.18
C THR A 29 7.17 -14.35 -13.30
N THR A 30 8.08 -14.86 -12.47
CA THR A 30 7.78 -15.93 -11.50
C THR A 30 7.34 -15.39 -10.14
N SER A 31 7.52 -14.08 -9.89
CA SER A 31 7.15 -13.46 -8.63
C SER A 31 5.62 -13.40 -8.47
N MET A 32 5.11 -13.85 -7.34
CA MET A 32 3.73 -13.70 -6.92
C MET A 32 3.54 -12.31 -6.31
N ILE A 33 2.73 -11.46 -6.92
CA ILE A 33 2.56 -10.05 -6.53
C ILE A 33 1.13 -9.83 -6.02
N LEU A 34 0.98 -9.12 -4.90
CA LEU A 34 -0.30 -8.66 -4.39
C LEU A 34 -0.43 -7.15 -4.50
N ASP A 35 -1.47 -6.67 -5.15
CA ASP A 35 -1.95 -5.29 -5.11
C ASP A 35 -2.97 -5.17 -3.96
N PHE A 36 -2.52 -4.64 -2.83
CA PHE A 36 -3.33 -4.47 -1.62
C PHE A 36 -4.11 -3.16 -1.67
N GLY A 37 -5.44 -3.25 -1.69
CA GLY A 37 -6.33 -2.13 -1.96
C GLY A 37 -6.38 -1.80 -3.45
N CYS A 38 -6.59 -2.81 -4.30
CA CYS A 38 -6.50 -2.71 -5.76
C CYS A 38 -7.58 -1.83 -6.42
N GLY A 39 -8.62 -1.43 -5.70
CA GLY A 39 -9.71 -0.59 -6.18
C GLY A 39 -10.38 -1.16 -7.44
N GLU A 40 -10.31 -0.44 -8.54
CA GLU A 40 -10.84 -0.88 -9.83
C GLU A 40 -9.96 -1.94 -10.53
N GLY A 41 -8.75 -2.24 -10.02
CA GLY A 41 -7.85 -3.25 -10.57
C GLY A 41 -6.95 -2.79 -11.73
N LYS A 42 -6.84 -1.48 -11.97
CA LYS A 42 -6.06 -0.92 -13.10
C LYS A 42 -4.59 -1.25 -13.02
N LEU A 43 -3.99 -1.15 -11.83
CA LEU A 43 -2.57 -1.48 -11.62
C LEU A 43 -2.32 -2.98 -11.84
N LEU A 44 -3.20 -3.84 -11.31
CA LEU A 44 -3.14 -5.28 -11.52
C LEU A 44 -3.23 -5.65 -13.00
N HIS A 45 -4.16 -5.07 -13.75
CA HIS A 45 -4.28 -5.29 -15.20
C HIS A 45 -2.95 -5.00 -15.92
N GLN A 46 -2.29 -3.90 -15.59
CA GLN A 46 -1.00 -3.54 -16.19
C GLN A 46 0.13 -4.48 -15.76
N PHE A 47 0.16 -4.95 -14.51
CA PHE A 47 1.12 -6.00 -14.08
C PHE A 47 0.95 -7.25 -14.94
N ARG A 48 -0.28 -7.73 -15.06
CA ARG A 48 -0.59 -8.92 -15.83
C ARG A 48 -0.28 -8.76 -17.33
N LYS A 49 -0.56 -7.58 -17.90
CA LYS A 49 -0.22 -7.24 -19.28
C LYS A 49 1.29 -7.27 -19.57
N LYS A 50 2.11 -7.05 -18.56
CA LYS A 50 3.59 -7.24 -18.61
C LYS A 50 4.02 -8.68 -18.34
N GLY A 51 3.11 -9.64 -18.22
CA GLY A 51 3.39 -11.04 -17.93
C GLY A 51 3.77 -11.32 -16.48
N LEU A 52 3.52 -10.37 -15.54
CA LEU A 52 3.76 -10.56 -14.12
C LEU A 52 2.58 -11.27 -13.47
N ASN A 53 2.85 -12.15 -12.52
CA ASN A 53 1.83 -12.94 -11.83
C ASN A 53 1.25 -12.13 -10.64
N ALA A 54 0.26 -11.27 -10.93
CA ALA A 54 -0.32 -10.36 -9.97
C ALA A 54 -1.76 -10.72 -9.58
N PHE A 55 -2.10 -10.48 -8.32
CA PHE A 55 -3.42 -10.65 -7.72
C PHE A 55 -3.82 -9.36 -6.99
N GLY A 56 -5.12 -9.10 -6.84
CA GLY A 56 -5.62 -7.91 -6.17
C GLY A 56 -6.59 -8.25 -5.04
N VAL A 57 -6.54 -7.45 -3.96
CA VAL A 57 -7.54 -7.49 -2.91
C VAL A 57 -8.05 -6.08 -2.60
N ASP A 58 -9.34 -5.96 -2.34
CA ASP A 58 -9.97 -4.73 -1.86
C ASP A 58 -11.12 -5.07 -0.92
N ILE A 59 -11.55 -4.11 -0.10
CA ILE A 59 -12.74 -4.24 0.74
C ILE A 59 -14.04 -4.05 -0.05
N GLU A 60 -13.96 -3.45 -1.23
CA GLU A 60 -15.07 -3.19 -2.13
C GLU A 60 -14.86 -3.90 -3.48
N ASN A 61 -15.89 -4.57 -3.97
CA ASN A 61 -15.85 -5.19 -5.31
C ASN A 61 -16.10 -4.14 -6.41
N ARG A 62 -15.07 -3.37 -6.77
CA ARG A 62 -15.11 -2.37 -7.87
C ARG A 62 -14.36 -2.82 -9.12
N TYR A 63 -13.71 -3.95 -9.09
CA TYR A 63 -12.82 -4.46 -10.14
C TYR A 63 -13.51 -5.29 -11.25
N GLY A 64 -14.84 -5.51 -11.16
CA GLY A 64 -15.57 -6.38 -12.09
C GLY A 64 -15.38 -6.03 -13.56
N HIS A 65 -15.38 -4.73 -13.92
CA HIS A 65 -15.13 -4.29 -15.29
C HIS A 65 -13.72 -4.62 -15.78
N ILE A 66 -12.71 -4.37 -14.97
CA ILE A 66 -11.31 -4.68 -15.30
C ILE A 66 -11.07 -6.18 -15.36
N HIS A 67 -11.70 -6.97 -14.48
CA HIS A 67 -11.61 -8.43 -14.53
C HIS A 67 -12.15 -8.98 -15.86
N GLN A 68 -13.32 -8.50 -16.27
CA GLN A 68 -13.90 -8.88 -17.56
C GLN A 68 -12.98 -8.49 -18.75
N MET A 69 -12.38 -7.30 -18.71
CA MET A 69 -11.41 -6.84 -19.70
C MET A 69 -10.16 -7.73 -19.73
N CYS A 70 -9.65 -8.18 -18.58
CA CYS A 70 -8.53 -9.14 -18.52
C CYS A 70 -8.85 -10.47 -19.20
N ILE A 71 -10.10 -10.94 -19.07
CA ILE A 71 -10.57 -12.17 -19.73
C ILE A 71 -10.65 -11.95 -21.26
N GLU A 72 -11.26 -10.86 -21.70
CA GLU A 72 -11.42 -10.51 -23.14
C GLU A 72 -10.07 -10.29 -23.83
N GLU A 73 -9.08 -9.73 -23.15
CA GLU A 73 -7.71 -9.54 -23.65
C GLU A 73 -6.87 -10.83 -23.57
N GLY A 74 -7.40 -11.94 -23.02
CA GLY A 74 -6.66 -13.20 -22.84
C GLY A 74 -5.54 -13.14 -21.80
N ILE A 75 -5.55 -12.14 -20.94
CA ILE A 75 -4.56 -11.92 -19.86
C ILE A 75 -4.81 -12.88 -18.71
N THR A 76 -6.07 -13.27 -18.48
CA THR A 76 -6.46 -14.24 -17.45
C THR A 76 -7.55 -15.16 -18.00
N LYS A 77 -7.68 -16.36 -17.39
CA LYS A 77 -8.76 -17.30 -17.73
C LYS A 77 -10.03 -16.91 -17.00
N ALA A 78 -11.18 -17.23 -17.55
CA ALA A 78 -12.50 -16.94 -16.97
C ALA A 78 -12.71 -17.55 -15.55
N ASN A 79 -12.03 -18.67 -15.26
CA ASN A 79 -12.07 -19.36 -13.98
C ASN A 79 -10.89 -19.01 -13.05
N GLU A 80 -10.03 -18.06 -13.42
CA GLU A 80 -8.92 -17.61 -12.59
C GLU A 80 -9.37 -16.45 -11.71
N ASP A 81 -9.31 -16.66 -10.40
CA ASP A 81 -9.73 -15.70 -9.39
C ASP A 81 -8.56 -14.77 -9.03
N ILE A 82 -8.32 -13.77 -9.90
CA ILE A 82 -7.23 -12.80 -9.73
C ILE A 82 -7.57 -11.62 -8.83
N PHE A 83 -8.86 -11.42 -8.53
CA PHE A 83 -9.36 -10.40 -7.62
C PHE A 83 -10.17 -11.02 -6.50
N ARG A 84 -9.95 -10.59 -5.26
CA ARG A 84 -10.70 -11.08 -4.11
C ARG A 84 -11.12 -9.93 -3.20
N THR A 85 -12.30 -10.06 -2.60
CA THR A 85 -12.81 -9.09 -1.62
C THR A 85 -12.40 -9.50 -0.20
N ILE A 86 -11.90 -8.54 0.58
CA ILE A 86 -11.63 -8.70 2.00
C ILE A 86 -12.93 -8.47 2.78
N ASP A 87 -13.30 -9.42 3.63
CA ASP A 87 -14.37 -9.23 4.60
C ASP A 87 -13.92 -8.25 5.69
N VAL A 88 -14.61 -7.13 5.83
CA VAL A 88 -14.25 -6.07 6.80
C VAL A 88 -14.53 -6.47 8.25
N ASP A 89 -15.52 -7.34 8.50
CA ASP A 89 -15.89 -7.79 9.84
C ASP A 89 -14.88 -8.81 10.38
N ASN A 90 -14.36 -9.66 9.50
CA ASN A 90 -13.29 -10.61 9.79
C ASN A 90 -12.12 -10.36 8.88
N PHE A 91 -11.42 -9.23 9.11
CA PHE A 91 -10.36 -8.74 8.24
C PHE A 91 -9.27 -9.80 8.02
N LYS A 92 -9.42 -10.52 6.91
CA LYS A 92 -8.48 -11.56 6.50
C LYS A 92 -8.24 -11.46 4.99
N ILE A 93 -6.99 -11.36 4.60
CA ILE A 93 -6.62 -11.43 3.19
C ILE A 93 -6.89 -12.85 2.69
N PRO A 94 -7.77 -13.06 1.67
CA PRO A 94 -8.27 -14.38 1.29
C PRO A 94 -7.25 -15.17 0.44
N PHE A 95 -6.02 -15.26 0.93
CA PHE A 95 -4.93 -16.06 0.40
C PHE A 95 -4.27 -16.86 1.52
N ALA A 96 -3.59 -17.94 1.16
CA ALA A 96 -2.83 -18.76 2.10
C ALA A 96 -1.62 -17.99 2.68
N ASP A 97 -1.09 -18.48 3.78
CA ASP A 97 0.15 -17.99 4.36
C ASP A 97 1.29 -18.13 3.35
N ASP A 98 2.28 -17.24 3.43
CA ASP A 98 3.53 -17.34 2.65
C ASP A 98 3.30 -17.47 1.12
N THR A 99 2.30 -16.73 0.59
CA THR A 99 1.91 -16.80 -0.82
C THR A 99 2.71 -15.85 -1.70
N PHE A 100 2.95 -14.60 -1.23
CA PHE A 100 3.43 -13.53 -2.08
C PHE A 100 4.93 -13.24 -1.90
N ASP A 101 5.60 -13.01 -3.03
CA ASP A 101 6.99 -12.55 -3.09
C ASP A 101 7.09 -11.02 -2.95
N PHE A 102 6.00 -10.31 -3.28
CA PHE A 102 5.95 -8.85 -3.20
C PHE A 102 4.51 -8.37 -2.95
N ILE A 103 4.36 -7.39 -2.07
CA ILE A 103 3.08 -6.72 -1.84
C ILE A 103 3.27 -5.23 -2.09
N VAL A 104 2.34 -4.62 -2.82
CA VAL A 104 2.33 -3.19 -3.11
C VAL A 104 0.98 -2.58 -2.79
N SER A 105 0.95 -1.29 -2.41
CA SER A 105 -0.28 -0.51 -2.37
C SER A 105 -0.03 0.95 -2.76
N PHE A 106 -1.02 1.56 -3.40
CA PHE A 106 -1.02 2.98 -3.74
C PHE A 106 -2.28 3.65 -3.20
N TYR A 107 -2.11 4.67 -2.34
CA TYR A 107 -3.21 5.45 -1.78
C TYR A 107 -4.23 4.59 -1.03
N VAL A 108 -3.73 3.71 -0.14
CA VAL A 108 -4.54 2.77 0.64
C VAL A 108 -4.34 2.98 2.13
N PHE A 109 -3.08 3.11 2.60
CA PHE A 109 -2.77 3.11 4.02
C PHE A 109 -3.35 4.31 4.79
N GLU A 110 -3.64 5.42 4.12
CA GLU A 110 -4.40 6.54 4.67
C GLU A 110 -5.87 6.19 4.97
N HIS A 111 -6.39 5.10 4.40
CA HIS A 111 -7.76 4.59 4.63
C HIS A 111 -7.81 3.39 5.57
N VAL A 112 -6.67 2.82 5.93
CA VAL A 112 -6.60 1.66 6.83
C VAL A 112 -6.92 2.10 8.26
N GLN A 113 -8.05 1.65 8.79
CA GLN A 113 -8.50 2.01 10.14
C GLN A 113 -7.74 1.24 11.23
N ASN A 114 -7.39 -0.03 10.96
CA ASN A 114 -6.64 -0.89 11.88
C ASN A 114 -5.31 -1.31 11.23
N TRP A 115 -4.28 -0.50 11.39
CA TRP A 115 -2.95 -0.76 10.87
C TRP A 115 -2.35 -2.07 11.40
N SER A 116 -2.50 -2.33 12.69
CA SER A 116 -1.93 -3.53 13.31
C SER A 116 -2.48 -4.82 12.69
N GLN A 117 -3.81 -4.89 12.49
CA GLN A 117 -4.45 -6.05 11.88
C GLN A 117 -4.09 -6.19 10.40
N SER A 118 -4.07 -5.09 9.66
CA SER A 118 -3.70 -5.10 8.24
C SER A 118 -2.25 -5.52 8.03
N LEU A 119 -1.32 -5.02 8.87
CA LEU A 119 0.08 -5.41 8.82
C LEU A 119 0.29 -6.87 9.23
N ALA A 120 -0.47 -7.39 10.19
CA ALA A 120 -0.42 -8.81 10.57
C ALA A 120 -0.85 -9.71 9.40
N GLU A 121 -1.92 -9.36 8.68
CA GLU A 121 -2.38 -10.10 7.51
C GLU A 121 -1.40 -9.98 6.32
N ILE A 122 -0.84 -8.78 6.08
CA ILE A 122 0.24 -8.60 5.10
C ILE A 122 1.43 -9.50 5.47
N LYS A 123 1.84 -9.52 6.74
CA LYS A 123 2.92 -10.41 7.21
C LYS A 123 2.58 -11.89 7.00
N ARG A 124 1.35 -12.29 7.28
CA ARG A 124 0.89 -13.67 7.11
C ARG A 124 1.03 -14.14 5.66
N VAL A 125 0.52 -13.36 4.70
CA VAL A 125 0.51 -13.78 3.29
C VAL A 125 1.82 -13.52 2.56
N LEU A 126 2.73 -12.70 3.10
CA LEU A 126 4.05 -12.44 2.54
C LEU A 126 5.01 -13.61 2.87
N LYS A 127 5.75 -14.11 1.90
CA LYS A 127 6.76 -15.16 2.12
C LYS A 127 7.91 -14.68 3.01
N PRO A 128 8.54 -15.56 3.80
CA PRO A 128 9.79 -15.23 4.51
C PRO A 128 10.85 -14.70 3.54
N GLY A 129 11.50 -13.61 3.91
CA GLY A 129 12.51 -12.94 3.07
C GLY A 129 11.94 -12.02 1.99
N SER A 130 10.63 -11.98 1.79
CA SER A 130 9.95 -11.14 0.80
C SER A 130 9.62 -9.74 1.31
N THR A 131 9.22 -8.83 0.40
CA THR A 131 9.17 -7.40 0.67
C THR A 131 7.81 -6.78 0.37
N SER A 132 7.55 -5.63 1.02
CA SER A 132 6.34 -4.85 0.81
C SER A 132 6.68 -3.36 0.63
N LEU A 133 5.98 -2.71 -0.32
CA LEU A 133 6.17 -1.30 -0.68
C LEU A 133 4.81 -0.57 -0.69
N HIS A 134 4.67 0.47 0.10
CA HIS A 134 3.41 1.22 0.21
C HIS A 134 3.65 2.71 0.02
N ILE A 135 2.82 3.32 -0.83
CA ILE A 135 2.90 4.72 -1.23
C ILE A 135 1.57 5.40 -0.91
N PHE A 136 1.57 6.41 -0.05
CA PHE A 136 0.36 7.10 0.39
C PHE A 136 0.66 8.55 0.81
N PRO A 137 -0.36 9.45 0.90
CA PRO A 137 -0.15 10.84 1.27
C PRO A 137 0.30 10.98 2.72
N SER A 138 1.16 11.96 2.95
CA SER A 138 1.58 12.31 4.31
C SER A 138 0.45 12.97 5.09
N ARG A 139 0.41 12.74 6.42
CA ARG A 139 -0.44 13.48 7.37
C ARG A 139 -0.31 15.00 7.25
N TYR A 140 0.90 15.48 6.93
CA TYR A 140 1.23 16.90 6.87
C TYR A 140 1.10 17.47 5.46
N CYS A 141 0.42 16.78 4.54
CA CYS A 141 0.21 17.27 3.18
C CYS A 141 -0.46 18.65 3.22
N PRO A 142 0.11 19.68 2.55
CA PRO A 142 -0.42 21.04 2.57
C PRO A 142 -1.86 21.15 2.07
N ILE A 143 -2.22 20.32 1.09
CA ILE A 143 -3.59 20.20 0.59
C ILE A 143 -4.01 18.75 0.75
N GLU A 144 -5.02 18.47 1.54
CA GLU A 144 -5.55 17.13 1.73
C GLU A 144 -6.16 16.63 0.40
N PRO A 145 -5.74 15.46 -0.12
CA PRO A 145 -6.01 15.09 -1.52
C PRO A 145 -7.47 14.75 -1.82
N HIS A 146 -8.31 14.43 -0.82
CA HIS A 146 -9.69 14.01 -1.04
C HIS A 146 -10.71 15.16 -0.96
N ILE A 147 -10.48 16.11 -0.06
CA ILE A 147 -11.40 17.24 0.19
C ILE A 147 -10.81 18.59 -0.20
N PHE A 148 -9.53 18.62 -0.59
CA PHE A 148 -8.76 19.81 -1.00
C PHE A 148 -8.62 20.91 0.06
N ALA A 149 -9.02 20.65 1.30
CA ALA A 149 -8.84 21.63 2.38
C ALA A 149 -7.38 21.67 2.83
N PRO A 150 -6.78 22.86 3.03
CA PRO A 150 -5.42 22.99 3.52
C PRO A 150 -5.23 22.28 4.86
N PHE A 151 -4.10 21.59 5.03
CA PHE A 151 -3.69 20.90 6.28
C PHE A 151 -4.77 20.05 6.97
N ALA A 152 -5.77 19.58 6.24
CA ALA A 152 -6.87 18.80 6.81
C ALA A 152 -6.48 17.37 7.23
N GLY A 153 -5.29 16.90 6.87
CA GLY A 153 -4.70 15.71 7.49
C GLY A 153 -4.34 15.89 8.98
N ILE A 154 -4.17 17.15 9.43
CA ILE A 154 -3.83 17.51 10.82
C ILE A 154 -5.01 18.14 11.51
N ILE A 155 -5.68 19.12 10.86
CA ILE A 155 -6.73 19.95 11.45
C ILE A 155 -8.08 19.47 10.92
N GLN A 156 -8.71 18.56 11.66
CA GLN A 156 -9.99 17.95 11.28
C GLN A 156 -11.19 18.50 12.06
N ALA A 157 -11.04 19.64 12.74
CA ALA A 157 -12.13 20.28 13.47
C ALA A 157 -13.24 20.75 12.51
N TYR A 158 -14.50 20.51 12.86
CA TYR A 158 -15.65 20.89 12.03
C TYR A 158 -15.64 22.37 11.63
N ALA A 159 -15.37 23.28 12.59
CA ALA A 159 -15.32 24.73 12.33
C ALA A 159 -14.25 25.10 11.29
N TYR A 160 -13.09 24.43 11.31
CA TYR A 160 -12.02 24.62 10.33
C TYR A 160 -12.46 24.17 8.92
N LEU A 161 -13.06 23.01 8.82
CA LEU A 161 -13.55 22.48 7.54
C LEU A 161 -14.73 23.30 7.02
N ALA A 162 -15.61 23.80 7.91
CA ALA A 162 -16.71 24.70 7.56
C ALA A 162 -16.20 26.03 7.00
N PHE A 163 -15.14 26.60 7.56
CA PHE A 163 -14.50 27.82 7.04
C PHE A 163 -14.03 27.61 5.58
N TRP A 164 -13.31 26.54 5.30
CA TRP A 164 -12.84 26.26 3.93
C TRP A 164 -13.98 25.95 2.96
N ALA A 165 -15.00 25.21 3.40
CA ALA A 165 -16.19 24.94 2.60
C ALA A 165 -16.97 26.24 2.28
N PHE A 166 -17.06 27.18 3.23
CA PHE A 166 -17.65 28.51 3.04
C PHE A 166 -16.89 29.33 2.00
N LEU A 167 -15.54 29.27 2.01
CA LEU A 167 -14.69 29.89 0.99
C LEU A 167 -14.73 29.18 -0.38
N GLY A 168 -15.54 28.13 -0.53
CA GLY A 168 -15.73 27.44 -1.81
C GLY A 168 -14.79 26.26 -2.05
N ILE A 169 -13.95 25.86 -1.09
CA ILE A 169 -13.09 24.67 -1.20
C ILE A 169 -13.97 23.42 -1.17
N ARG A 170 -13.95 22.67 -2.27
CA ARG A 170 -14.74 21.43 -2.45
C ARG A 170 -14.17 20.59 -3.58
N ASN A 171 -14.41 19.28 -3.54
CA ASN A 171 -14.06 18.38 -4.63
C ASN A 171 -15.12 18.37 -5.76
N SER A 172 -14.85 17.66 -6.84
CA SER A 172 -15.72 17.63 -8.02
C SER A 172 -17.12 17.06 -7.74
N TYR A 173 -17.26 16.16 -6.78
CA TYR A 173 -18.53 15.52 -6.40
C TYR A 173 -19.42 16.44 -5.54
N GLN A 174 -18.85 17.49 -4.96
CA GLN A 174 -19.51 18.41 -4.03
C GLN A 174 -19.99 19.71 -4.69
N LYS A 175 -19.85 19.87 -6.01
CA LYS A 175 -20.15 21.13 -6.74
C LYS A 175 -21.58 21.64 -6.54
N LYS A 176 -22.55 20.75 -6.34
CA LYS A 176 -23.96 21.08 -6.18
C LYS A 176 -24.39 21.20 -4.70
N LEU A 177 -23.51 20.92 -3.76
CA LEU A 177 -23.82 20.95 -2.33
C LEU A 177 -23.66 22.37 -1.74
N SER A 178 -24.46 22.69 -0.73
CA SER A 178 -24.25 23.88 0.08
C SER A 178 -22.95 23.76 0.89
N TRP A 179 -22.36 24.88 1.31
CA TRP A 179 -21.15 24.85 2.12
C TRP A 179 -21.31 24.08 3.44
N LYS A 180 -22.53 24.09 4.03
CA LYS A 180 -22.86 23.34 5.25
C LYS A 180 -22.82 21.82 5.02
N GLU A 181 -23.35 21.37 3.90
CA GLU A 181 -23.30 19.96 3.50
C GLU A 181 -21.88 19.53 3.18
N VAL A 182 -21.11 20.38 2.46
CA VAL A 182 -19.69 20.13 2.18
C VAL A 182 -18.91 19.97 3.49
N ALA A 183 -19.09 20.90 4.44
CA ALA A 183 -18.40 20.86 5.72
C ALA A 183 -18.71 19.58 6.51
N ARG A 184 -20.00 19.19 6.58
CA ARG A 184 -20.43 17.97 7.25
C ARG A 184 -19.86 16.72 6.59
N ASN A 185 -19.97 16.61 5.26
CA ASN A 185 -19.46 15.48 4.51
C ASN A 185 -17.94 15.34 4.63
N ASN A 186 -17.21 16.46 4.58
CA ASN A 186 -15.76 16.48 4.75
C ASN A 186 -15.34 16.05 6.17
N PHE A 187 -16.05 16.54 7.19
CA PHE A 187 -15.79 16.16 8.58
C PHE A 187 -16.04 14.66 8.82
N GLU A 188 -17.16 14.15 8.34
CA GLU A 188 -17.52 12.75 8.45
C GLU A 188 -16.51 11.87 7.69
N TYR A 189 -16.18 12.23 6.45
CA TYR A 189 -15.21 11.51 5.61
C TYR A 189 -13.85 11.39 6.31
N LEU A 190 -13.26 12.49 6.75
CA LEU A 190 -11.95 12.45 7.40
C LEU A 190 -11.97 11.63 8.68
N ARG A 191 -13.05 11.69 9.44
CA ARG A 191 -13.17 10.97 10.70
C ARG A 191 -13.40 9.46 10.53
N THR A 192 -14.13 9.05 9.48
CA THR A 192 -14.58 7.65 9.32
C THR A 192 -13.84 6.91 8.22
N ARG A 193 -13.19 7.62 7.29
CA ARG A 193 -12.59 7.04 6.09
C ARG A 193 -11.08 7.26 6.00
N THR A 194 -10.47 8.03 6.92
CA THR A 194 -9.03 8.27 6.89
C THR A 194 -8.38 8.06 8.25
N THR A 195 -7.14 7.57 8.24
CA THR A 195 -6.29 7.38 9.41
C THR A 195 -4.89 7.87 9.08
N TYR A 196 -4.65 9.16 9.28
CA TYR A 196 -3.36 9.77 9.02
C TYR A 196 -2.41 9.60 10.21
N LEU A 197 -1.45 8.69 10.09
CA LEU A 197 -0.39 8.48 11.08
C LEU A 197 0.83 9.38 10.80
N SER A 198 1.50 9.81 11.87
CA SER A 198 2.82 10.45 11.78
C SER A 198 3.91 9.42 11.45
N GLY A 199 5.08 9.88 11.01
CA GLY A 199 6.19 8.98 10.69
C GLY A 199 6.65 8.13 11.88
N SER A 200 6.55 8.62 13.13
CA SER A 200 6.86 7.86 14.34
C SER A 200 5.83 6.78 14.65
N GLU A 201 4.54 7.09 14.46
CA GLU A 201 3.46 6.12 14.61
C GLU A 201 3.55 5.02 13.54
N ILE A 202 3.77 5.37 12.27
CA ILE A 202 4.01 4.42 11.17
C ILE A 202 5.19 3.50 11.52
N ARG A 203 6.31 4.06 11.97
CA ARG A 203 7.49 3.28 12.37
C ARG A 203 7.15 2.30 13.50
N LYS A 204 6.42 2.75 14.52
CA LYS A 204 6.00 1.91 15.64
C LYS A 204 5.14 0.74 15.14
N GLU A 205 4.10 1.00 14.35
CA GLU A 205 3.20 -0.03 13.83
C GLU A 205 3.95 -1.09 12.99
N VAL A 206 4.76 -0.63 12.02
CA VAL A 206 5.46 -1.55 11.12
C VAL A 206 6.57 -2.33 11.85
N VAL A 207 7.37 -1.67 12.70
CA VAL A 207 8.44 -2.35 13.46
C VAL A 207 7.88 -3.37 14.43
N THR A 208 6.71 -3.11 15.05
CA THR A 208 6.05 -4.08 15.93
C THR A 208 5.74 -5.40 15.20
N GLN A 209 5.36 -5.35 13.94
CA GLN A 209 5.01 -6.55 13.16
C GLN A 209 6.21 -7.17 12.43
N PHE A 210 7.07 -6.34 11.82
CA PHE A 210 8.13 -6.78 10.91
C PHE A 210 9.55 -6.65 11.46
N GLY A 211 9.73 -5.95 12.59
CA GLY A 211 11.06 -5.66 13.15
C GLY A 211 11.87 -4.60 12.39
N ASN A 212 11.42 -4.19 11.20
CA ASN A 212 12.13 -3.23 10.35
C ASN A 212 11.16 -2.37 9.54
N VAL A 213 11.57 -1.14 9.21
CA VAL A 213 10.94 -0.28 8.19
C VAL A 213 11.94 0.72 7.67
N SER A 214 11.93 0.93 6.37
CA SER A 214 12.70 1.98 5.68
C SER A 214 11.74 2.98 5.06
N PHE A 215 12.01 4.27 5.26
CA PHE A 215 11.35 5.34 4.54
C PHE A 215 12.18 5.62 3.28
N VAL A 216 11.62 5.31 2.11
CA VAL A 216 12.39 5.27 0.84
C VAL A 216 11.96 6.34 -0.15
N GLU A 217 11.51 7.50 0.35
CA GLU A 217 11.07 8.62 -0.46
C GLU A 217 12.19 9.18 -1.36
N GLY A 218 13.45 9.06 -0.93
CA GLY A 218 14.59 9.40 -1.78
C GLY A 218 14.69 8.55 -3.05
N VAL A 219 14.41 7.26 -2.93
CA VAL A 219 14.33 6.33 -4.07
C VAL A 219 13.13 6.67 -4.94
N PHE A 220 11.97 6.95 -4.32
CA PHE A 220 10.77 7.37 -5.02
C PHE A 220 11.01 8.65 -5.85
N ILE A 221 11.57 9.72 -5.25
CA ILE A 221 11.86 10.98 -5.93
C ILE A 221 12.80 10.76 -7.12
N LYS A 222 13.80 9.88 -6.96
CA LYS A 222 14.79 9.58 -8.00
C LYS A 222 14.15 8.97 -9.25
N HIS A 223 13.15 8.12 -9.09
CA HIS A 223 12.54 7.35 -10.16
C HIS A 223 11.16 7.87 -10.61
N HIS A 224 10.53 8.75 -9.85
CA HIS A 224 9.22 9.29 -10.20
C HIS A 224 9.29 10.26 -11.39
N PHE A 225 8.38 10.13 -12.35
CA PHE A 225 8.41 10.82 -13.65
C PHE A 225 7.91 12.27 -13.64
N GLY A 226 7.40 12.77 -12.50
CA GLY A 226 6.88 14.13 -12.37
C GLY A 226 7.96 15.22 -12.53
N ARG A 227 7.56 16.40 -13.05
CA ARG A 227 8.49 17.54 -13.19
C ARG A 227 9.07 17.98 -11.85
N LEU A 228 8.21 18.04 -10.81
CA LEU A 228 8.64 18.42 -9.46
C LEU A 228 9.65 17.42 -8.89
N THR A 229 9.38 16.12 -9.00
CA THR A 229 10.26 15.08 -8.46
C THR A 229 11.59 15.02 -9.19
N ARG A 230 11.64 15.26 -10.49
CA ARG A 230 12.90 15.42 -11.24
C ARG A 230 13.75 16.59 -10.72
N TYR A 231 13.11 17.74 -10.47
CA TYR A 231 13.78 18.89 -9.89
C TYR A 231 14.27 18.60 -8.46
N LEU A 232 13.43 17.99 -7.63
CA LEU A 232 13.78 17.59 -6.26
C LEU A 232 14.91 16.54 -6.26
N SER A 233 14.91 15.60 -7.20
CA SER A 233 16.00 14.62 -7.36
C SER A 233 17.35 15.29 -7.69
N PHE A 234 17.33 16.32 -8.53
CA PHE A 234 18.55 17.08 -8.85
C PHE A 234 19.07 17.84 -7.61
N ILE A 235 18.18 18.52 -6.89
CA ILE A 235 18.55 19.30 -5.69
C ILE A 235 18.98 18.39 -4.54
N SER A 236 18.37 17.21 -4.38
CA SER A 236 18.68 16.27 -3.30
C SER A 236 20.13 15.77 -3.30
N ARG A 237 20.80 15.81 -4.47
CA ARG A 237 22.24 15.51 -4.55
C ARG A 237 23.09 16.52 -3.76
N LYS A 238 22.65 17.77 -3.68
CA LYS A 238 23.32 18.86 -2.96
C LYS A 238 22.79 19.05 -1.55
N PHE A 239 21.51 18.73 -1.34
CA PHE A 239 20.79 18.91 -0.08
C PHE A 239 20.13 17.59 0.34
N PRO A 240 20.81 16.71 1.08
CA PRO A 240 20.32 15.36 1.42
C PRO A 240 19.06 15.34 2.31
N PHE A 241 18.64 16.48 2.89
CA PHE A 241 17.41 16.62 3.65
C PHE A 241 16.13 16.77 2.78
N ILE A 242 16.26 17.00 1.49
CA ILE A 242 15.13 17.21 0.56
C ILE A 242 14.16 16.00 0.54
N PRO A 243 14.61 14.75 0.46
CA PRO A 243 13.67 13.61 0.55
C PRO A 243 12.88 13.60 1.85
N GLN A 244 13.46 14.02 2.96
CA GLN A 244 12.82 14.07 4.26
C GLN A 244 11.76 15.19 4.34
N LEU A 245 12.01 16.35 3.74
CA LEU A 245 11.00 17.38 3.57
C LEU A 245 9.85 16.89 2.67
N PHE A 246 10.17 16.27 1.55
CA PHE A 246 9.18 15.71 0.65
C PHE A 246 8.29 14.67 1.35
N SER A 247 8.90 13.75 2.08
CA SER A 247 8.17 12.72 2.85
C SER A 247 7.27 13.33 3.92
N THR A 248 7.71 14.42 4.53
CA THR A 248 6.93 15.10 5.56
C THR A 248 5.70 15.77 4.97
N PHE A 249 5.84 16.49 3.85
CA PHE A 249 4.78 17.36 3.34
C PHE A 249 3.99 16.82 2.15
N PHE A 250 4.40 15.72 1.51
CA PHE A 250 3.73 15.23 0.30
C PHE A 250 3.37 13.76 0.38
N THR A 251 4.35 12.88 0.18
CA THR A 251 4.13 11.45 0.00
C THR A 251 5.01 10.64 0.93
N ARG A 252 4.42 9.73 1.65
CA ARG A 252 5.11 8.68 2.39
C ARG A 252 5.36 7.49 1.50
N VAL A 253 6.54 6.93 1.60
CA VAL A 253 6.90 5.69 0.93
C VAL A 253 7.61 4.79 1.93
N ILE A 254 6.93 3.74 2.35
CA ILE A 254 7.47 2.77 3.31
C ILE A 254 7.80 1.47 2.60
N PHE A 255 8.94 0.92 2.98
CA PHE A 255 9.44 -0.37 2.51
C PHE A 255 9.87 -1.20 3.71
N PHE A 256 9.43 -2.45 3.75
CA PHE A 256 9.79 -3.38 4.80
C PHE A 256 9.87 -4.82 4.28
N LYS A 257 10.51 -5.68 5.05
CA LYS A 257 10.80 -7.06 4.68
C LYS A 257 10.36 -8.01 5.79
N LYS A 258 9.65 -9.09 5.44
CA LYS A 258 9.45 -10.21 6.36
C LYS A 258 10.77 -10.94 6.57
N GLN A 259 11.15 -11.18 7.83
CA GLN A 259 12.40 -11.84 8.14
C GLN A 259 12.36 -13.30 7.70
N ALA A 260 13.50 -13.84 7.25
CA ALA A 260 13.58 -15.23 6.80
C ALA A 260 13.35 -16.25 7.94
N THR A 261 13.57 -15.82 9.19
CA THR A 261 13.33 -16.60 10.40
C THR A 261 11.87 -16.59 10.88
N ASP A 262 11.03 -15.72 10.30
CA ASP A 262 9.59 -15.72 10.55
C ASP A 262 8.91 -16.89 9.82
N ILE A 263 9.35 -18.12 10.13
CA ILE A 263 8.61 -19.32 9.76
C ILE A 263 7.29 -19.23 10.50
N SER A 264 6.16 -19.23 9.76
CA SER A 264 4.84 -19.28 10.35
C SER A 264 4.83 -20.43 11.38
N SER A 265 4.71 -20.06 12.66
CA SER A 265 4.63 -21.04 13.73
C SER A 265 3.31 -21.79 13.62
N HIS A 266 3.26 -22.81 12.77
CA HIS A 266 2.26 -23.86 12.89
C HIS A 266 2.71 -24.72 14.10
N PRO A 267 1.96 -24.74 15.21
CA PRO A 267 2.33 -25.51 16.42
C PRO A 267 2.55 -26.99 16.14
N ALA A 268 2.00 -27.52 15.03
CA ALA A 268 2.13 -28.92 14.65
C ALA A 268 3.50 -29.31 14.10
N GLU A 269 4.20 -28.43 13.37
CA GLU A 269 5.55 -28.75 12.84
C GLU A 269 6.66 -28.59 13.89
N LEU A 270 6.51 -27.63 14.81
CA LEU A 270 7.43 -27.51 15.95
C LEU A 270 7.37 -28.73 16.87
N ALA A 271 6.20 -29.32 17.07
CA ALA A 271 6.04 -30.54 17.88
C ALA A 271 6.72 -31.74 17.22
N SER A 272 6.65 -31.91 15.89
CA SER A 272 7.31 -32.99 15.17
C SER A 272 8.84 -32.86 15.17
N THR A 273 9.36 -31.64 14.95
CA THR A 273 10.81 -31.36 14.95
C THR A 273 11.43 -31.51 16.33
N ILE A 274 10.73 -31.10 17.39
CA ILE A 274 11.17 -31.32 18.79
C ILE A 274 11.13 -32.81 19.15
N TYR A 275 10.16 -33.55 18.65
CA TYR A 275 10.07 -35.01 18.89
C TYR A 275 11.19 -35.75 18.17
N GLU A 276 11.54 -35.41 16.92
CA GLU A 276 12.67 -35.96 16.20
C GLU A 276 14.03 -35.62 16.82
N MET A 277 14.19 -34.37 17.33
CA MET A 277 15.42 -33.99 18.03
C MET A 277 15.58 -34.74 19.37
N LYS A 278 14.53 -34.94 20.15
CA LYS A 278 14.59 -35.74 21.39
C LYS A 278 14.90 -37.21 21.14
N GLY A 279 14.44 -37.77 20.01
CA GLY A 279 14.79 -39.15 19.61
C GLY A 279 16.26 -39.35 19.23
N LYS A 280 16.97 -38.32 18.77
CA LYS A 280 18.38 -38.37 18.39
C LYS A 280 19.37 -38.20 19.56
N PHE A 281 18.93 -37.72 20.72
CA PHE A 281 19.79 -37.49 21.89
C PHE A 281 19.59 -38.48 23.05
N SER A 282 18.81 -39.55 22.87
CA SER A 282 18.60 -40.57 23.89
C SER A 282 19.80 -41.53 24.14
N TRP A 283 20.95 -41.26 23.51
CA TRP A 283 22.17 -42.09 23.60
C TRP A 283 23.29 -41.49 24.47
N ILE A 284 23.05 -40.40 25.20
CA ILE A 284 24.11 -39.72 25.99
C ILE A 284 23.92 -39.90 27.51
N GLU A 285 22.92 -40.63 27.95
CA GLU A 285 22.80 -41.05 29.38
C GLU A 285 22.72 -42.59 29.47
N ARG A 286 23.89 -43.23 29.34
CA ARG A 286 24.24 -44.51 29.96
C ARG A 286 25.75 -44.65 30.11
#